data_b153f701f4b6c6a4c9813039221fcc23
#
_entry.id   b153f701f4b6c6a4c9813039221fcc23
#
_cell.length_a   1.000
_cell.length_b   1.000
_cell.length_c   1.000
_cell.angle_alpha   90.00
_cell.angle_beta   90.00
_cell.angle_gamma   90.00
#
_symmetry.space_group_name_H-M   'P 1'
#
loop_
_entity.id
_entity.type
_entity.pdbx_description
1 polymer ?
#
loop_
_entity_poly.entity_id
_entity_poly.type
_entity_poly.pdbx_seq_one_letter_code
_entity_poly.pdbx_strand_id
1 'polypeptide(L)'
;MRIIDNTQEFYDICTASNLTYKQKLLHLAQAAENSIDPIERPKEADYFFEHGGIDYMCEGNAPYRPRYICPDYGKFLAQGSEFLRLKPAETLDDALWNLAMVYDNVPSVTSRPVYVGQLDRMLGPFLDGYSDEEVKARLRRFLNYIDRTVASGYCHANIGPEETRAGRLLMEVEQELANAVPNFTLKYDPAITPDDFARLAVKTTLTCANPAFANDRIHRETYPGDYTVVSCYNVLPMGGGAYCLDRLLFPRLADMASSVDGFMDNILPSATGALLEYMNSRIKFLVEKSNFFETSFLAKEGLISRDRFCAMFGVAGMSECVAKLLGLHDGRAYGTDDEANDLAERIMCQVYKQVLDFPAVYSEVSGNRFTLHAQAGFSDMPGVTPGVRIKVGDEPEVFYDHIRHSARMHRFFNAGVSDIFPVEPTAKSNPDTVLDVVKGAFAIDDKYLSLYSSNGDLVRITGFLVKRAEMEKFACGEAVLADTSHDGEGNWRANDLADRKVRL
;
A
#
# COMPACT_ATOMS: atom_id res chain seq x y z
N MET A 1 15.71 19.26 17.67
CA MET A 1 14.51 19.56 16.91
C MET A 1 14.87 20.52 15.78
N ARG A 2 14.61 20.10 14.56
CA ARG A 2 14.72 20.98 13.38
C ARG A 2 13.32 21.44 12.98
N ILE A 3 13.21 22.64 12.44
CA ILE A 3 12.02 23.13 11.76
C ILE A 3 12.39 23.26 10.29
N ILE A 4 11.66 22.55 9.44
CA ILE A 4 11.83 22.58 7.98
C ILE A 4 10.97 23.74 7.47
N ASP A 5 11.55 24.58 6.64
CA ASP A 5 10.81 25.71 6.02
C ASP A 5 9.93 25.20 4.90
N ASN A 6 8.63 25.17 5.14
CA ASN A 6 7.59 24.78 4.19
C ASN A 6 6.73 25.98 3.73
N THR A 7 7.27 27.20 3.81
CA THR A 7 6.51 28.43 3.50
C THR A 7 5.93 28.40 2.08
N GLN A 8 6.71 27.93 1.09
CA GLN A 8 6.24 27.84 -0.29
C GLN A 8 5.12 26.77 -0.44
N GLU A 9 5.26 25.63 0.20
CA GLU A 9 4.24 24.57 0.20
C GLU A 9 2.91 25.08 0.80
N PHE A 10 2.96 25.79 1.93
CA PHE A 10 1.76 26.41 2.51
C PHE A 10 1.09 27.40 1.56
N TYR A 11 1.87 28.24 0.89
CA TYR A 11 1.35 29.19 -0.09
C TYR A 11 0.68 28.47 -1.26
N ASP A 12 1.32 27.44 -1.81
CA ASP A 12 0.82 26.66 -2.94
C ASP A 12 -0.51 25.94 -2.58
N ILE A 13 -0.60 25.35 -1.40
CA ILE A 13 -1.83 24.73 -0.91
C ILE A 13 -2.96 25.79 -0.79
N CYS A 14 -2.68 26.95 -0.19
CA CYS A 14 -3.69 28.01 -0.02
C CYS A 14 -4.21 28.55 -1.35
N THR A 15 -3.33 28.67 -2.35
CA THR A 15 -3.66 29.28 -3.65
C THR A 15 -4.11 28.27 -4.69
N ALA A 16 -3.98 26.96 -4.45
CA ALA A 16 -4.41 25.92 -5.38
C ALA A 16 -5.88 26.06 -5.78
N SER A 17 -6.18 26.11 -7.07
CA SER A 17 -7.53 26.20 -7.61
C SER A 17 -8.26 24.86 -7.67
N ASN A 18 -7.52 23.77 -7.70
CA ASN A 18 -7.98 22.39 -7.88
C ASN A 18 -8.06 21.59 -6.57
N LEU A 19 -7.97 22.23 -5.42
CA LEU A 19 -8.19 21.62 -4.12
C LEU A 19 -9.49 22.12 -3.48
N THR A 20 -10.29 21.19 -2.97
CA THR A 20 -11.46 21.52 -2.15
C THR A 20 -11.02 22.13 -0.80
N TYR A 21 -11.94 22.83 -0.12
CA TYR A 21 -11.66 23.38 1.22
C TYR A 21 -11.17 22.31 2.21
N LYS A 22 -11.80 21.12 2.20
CA LYS A 22 -11.42 20.02 3.09
C LYS A 22 -10.00 19.50 2.77
N GLN A 23 -9.68 19.35 1.49
CA GLN A 23 -8.33 18.94 1.05
C GLN A 23 -7.27 19.98 1.46
N LYS A 24 -7.55 21.27 1.29
CA LYS A 24 -6.62 22.32 1.75
C LYS A 24 -6.33 22.22 3.25
N LEU A 25 -7.35 22.01 4.09
CA LEU A 25 -7.15 21.83 5.53
C LEU A 25 -6.28 20.61 5.84
N LEU A 26 -6.53 19.49 5.17
CA LEU A 26 -5.77 18.25 5.37
C LEU A 26 -4.32 18.39 4.92
N HIS A 27 -4.09 18.99 3.75
CA HIS A 27 -2.74 19.22 3.23
C HIS A 27 -1.96 20.23 4.09
N LEU A 28 -2.61 21.29 4.58
CA LEU A 28 -1.97 22.24 5.51
C LEU A 28 -1.58 21.56 6.83
N ALA A 29 -2.46 20.71 7.37
CA ALA A 29 -2.14 19.93 8.57
C ALA A 29 -0.96 18.99 8.35
N GLN A 30 -0.93 18.29 7.22
CA GLN A 30 0.17 17.40 6.85
C GLN A 30 1.48 18.16 6.64
N ALA A 31 1.46 19.28 5.91
CA ALA A 31 2.65 20.12 5.72
C ALA A 31 3.17 20.67 7.06
N ALA A 32 2.28 21.03 7.99
CA ALA A 32 2.67 21.43 9.34
C ALA A 32 3.31 20.28 10.13
N GLU A 33 2.75 19.08 10.09
CA GLU A 33 3.38 17.89 10.70
C GLU A 33 4.76 17.63 10.10
N ASN A 34 4.90 17.73 8.78
CA ASN A 34 6.14 17.48 8.06
C ASN A 34 7.22 18.54 8.32
N SER A 35 6.84 19.74 8.74
CA SER A 35 7.77 20.80 9.09
C SER A 35 8.54 20.54 10.39
N ILE A 36 8.16 19.53 11.17
CA ILE A 36 8.75 19.21 12.47
C ILE A 36 9.62 17.96 12.36
N ASP A 37 10.93 18.12 12.60
CA ASP A 37 11.88 16.99 12.71
C ASP A 37 12.52 16.97 14.10
N PRO A 38 11.94 16.19 15.07
CA PRO A 38 12.50 16.07 16.41
C PRO A 38 13.58 14.99 16.51
N ILE A 39 13.79 14.21 15.44
CA ILE A 39 14.68 13.05 15.46
C ILE A 39 16.13 13.52 15.29
N GLU A 40 17.01 13.01 16.13
CA GLU A 40 18.46 13.17 15.93
C GLU A 40 18.91 12.16 14.87
N ARG A 41 19.37 12.69 13.74
CA ARG A 41 19.84 11.83 12.64
C ARG A 41 21.29 11.43 12.89
N PRO A 42 21.65 10.16 12.68
CA PRO A 42 23.04 9.74 12.54
C PRO A 42 23.72 10.53 11.41
N LYS A 43 25.03 10.82 11.55
CA LYS A 43 25.75 11.64 10.54
C LYS A 43 25.74 11.01 9.15
N GLU A 44 25.85 9.70 9.09
CA GLU A 44 25.80 8.93 7.85
C GLU A 44 24.41 9.05 7.19
N ALA A 45 23.34 9.08 7.99
CA ALA A 45 21.98 9.29 7.48
C ALA A 45 21.82 10.72 6.92
N ASP A 46 22.32 11.75 7.58
CA ASP A 46 22.29 13.12 7.05
C ASP A 46 22.92 13.21 5.66
N TYR A 47 24.07 12.56 5.43
CA TYR A 47 24.71 12.52 4.12
C TYR A 47 23.79 11.95 3.03
N PHE A 48 23.16 10.79 3.30
CA PHE A 48 22.29 10.17 2.31
C PHE A 48 20.96 10.91 2.12
N PHE A 49 20.42 11.57 3.15
CA PHE A 49 19.27 12.47 3.01
C PHE A 49 19.60 13.68 2.12
N GLU A 50 20.76 14.33 2.35
CA GLU A 50 21.19 15.50 1.58
C GLU A 50 21.41 15.17 0.10
N HIS A 51 21.87 13.94 -0.20
CA HIS A 51 22.11 13.49 -1.57
C HIS A 51 20.93 12.71 -2.19
N GLY A 52 19.81 12.61 -1.47
CA GLY A 52 18.58 11.95 -1.94
C GLY A 52 18.68 10.42 -2.07
N GLY A 53 19.68 9.78 -1.43
CA GLY A 53 19.83 8.32 -1.41
C GLY A 53 18.84 7.61 -0.49
N ILE A 54 18.34 8.31 0.53
CA ILE A 54 17.30 7.87 1.44
C ILE A 54 16.27 8.98 1.67
N ASP A 55 15.04 8.62 1.94
CA ASP A 55 13.99 9.56 2.36
C ASP A 55 12.91 8.87 3.23
N TYR A 56 11.98 9.67 3.77
CA TYR A 56 10.84 9.17 4.54
C TYR A 56 9.54 9.11 3.76
N MET A 57 9.59 9.13 2.48
CA MET A 57 8.40 9.23 1.63
C MET A 57 7.62 10.55 1.78
N CYS A 58 6.91 10.89 0.71
CA CYS A 58 6.14 12.13 0.58
C CYS A 58 4.98 12.27 1.57
N GLU A 59 4.45 11.17 2.11
CA GLU A 59 3.35 11.25 3.07
C GLU A 59 3.77 11.76 4.45
N GLY A 60 5.07 11.98 4.62
CA GLY A 60 5.55 12.81 5.70
C GLY A 60 6.18 12.14 6.88
N ASN A 61 6.62 13.02 7.76
CA ASN A 61 7.45 12.70 8.90
C ASN A 61 6.68 12.71 10.23
N ALA A 62 5.36 12.51 10.25
CA ALA A 62 4.58 12.53 11.48
C ALA A 62 5.25 11.74 12.63
N PRO A 63 6.21 12.33 13.39
CA PRO A 63 7.11 11.58 14.27
C PRO A 63 6.43 11.14 15.56
N TYR A 64 5.23 11.62 15.82
CA TYR A 64 4.52 11.41 17.08
C TYR A 64 3.42 10.32 16.99
N ARG A 65 3.23 9.71 15.84
CA ARG A 65 2.27 8.62 15.62
C ARG A 65 2.79 7.57 14.65
N PRO A 66 2.33 6.30 14.73
CA PRO A 66 2.64 5.30 13.72
C PRO A 66 2.15 5.72 12.34
N ARG A 67 2.90 5.33 11.31
CA ARG A 67 2.53 5.58 9.92
C ARG A 67 1.28 4.83 9.49
N TYR A 68 1.18 3.55 9.85
CA TYR A 68 0.03 2.70 9.53
C TYR A 68 -0.57 2.14 10.79
N ILE A 69 -1.88 2.29 10.92
CA ILE A 69 -2.65 1.80 12.07
C ILE A 69 -3.77 0.91 11.53
N CYS A 70 -3.78 -0.35 11.99
CA CYS A 70 -4.72 -1.40 11.57
C CYS A 70 -5.49 -1.94 12.78
N PRO A 71 -6.52 -1.24 13.26
CA PRO A 71 -7.26 -1.68 14.44
C PRO A 71 -7.96 -3.01 14.23
N ASP A 72 -8.19 -3.74 15.31
CA ASP A 72 -9.10 -4.86 15.36
C ASP A 72 -10.55 -4.36 15.42
N TYR A 73 -11.13 -4.12 14.23
CA TYR A 73 -12.51 -3.66 14.13
C TYR A 73 -13.53 -4.73 14.49
N GLY A 74 -13.18 -6.02 14.40
CA GLY A 74 -14.05 -7.10 14.88
C GLY A 74 -14.24 -7.02 16.38
N LYS A 75 -13.15 -6.82 17.13
CA LYS A 75 -13.18 -6.57 18.56
C LYS A 75 -13.95 -5.29 18.89
N PHE A 76 -13.74 -4.20 18.12
CA PHE A 76 -14.48 -2.96 18.29
C PHE A 76 -16.00 -3.17 18.17
N LEU A 77 -16.48 -3.88 17.16
CA LEU A 77 -17.90 -4.16 16.99
C LEU A 77 -18.48 -4.99 18.15
N ALA A 78 -17.69 -5.93 18.68
CA ALA A 78 -18.11 -6.81 19.76
C ALA A 78 -18.14 -6.12 21.14
N GLN A 79 -17.28 -5.13 21.40
CA GLN A 79 -17.18 -4.47 22.71
C GLN A 79 -17.75 -3.05 22.74
N GLY A 80 -17.89 -2.39 21.58
CA GLY A 80 -18.15 -0.97 21.50
C GLY A 80 -16.92 -0.12 21.80
N SER A 81 -17.13 1.14 22.19
CA SER A 81 -16.08 2.08 22.58
C SER A 81 -16.58 3.04 23.66
N GLU A 82 -15.88 3.10 24.78
CA GLU A 82 -16.18 4.06 25.85
C GLU A 82 -15.85 5.49 25.40
N PHE A 83 -14.71 5.65 24.73
CA PHE A 83 -14.26 6.96 24.21
C PHE A 83 -15.25 7.55 23.23
N LEU A 84 -15.72 6.76 22.26
CA LEU A 84 -16.70 7.18 21.26
C LEU A 84 -18.15 7.11 21.78
N ARG A 85 -18.38 6.59 22.99
CA ARG A 85 -19.71 6.38 23.57
C ARG A 85 -20.60 5.48 22.72
N LEU A 86 -20.02 4.45 22.12
CA LEU A 86 -20.71 3.49 21.26
C LEU A 86 -20.89 2.16 21.99
N LYS A 87 -22.09 1.62 21.92
CA LYS A 87 -22.40 0.28 22.42
C LYS A 87 -21.89 -0.79 21.44
N PRO A 88 -21.72 -2.04 21.91
CA PRO A 88 -21.55 -3.19 21.02
C PRO A 88 -22.64 -3.19 19.93
N ALA A 89 -22.26 -3.58 18.70
CA ALA A 89 -23.22 -3.68 17.62
C ALA A 89 -24.13 -4.90 17.82
N GLU A 90 -25.44 -4.72 17.68
CA GLU A 90 -26.44 -5.79 17.77
C GLU A 90 -27.07 -6.09 16.40
N THR A 91 -27.09 -5.12 15.52
CA THR A 91 -27.69 -5.20 14.18
C THR A 91 -26.67 -4.82 13.09
N LEU A 92 -27.00 -5.16 11.83
CA LEU A 92 -26.19 -4.72 10.69
C LEU A 92 -26.09 -3.19 10.61
N ASP A 93 -27.16 -2.48 10.89
CA ASP A 93 -27.18 -1.02 10.88
C ASP A 93 -26.25 -0.44 11.99
N ASP A 94 -26.28 -1.03 13.21
CA ASP A 94 -25.34 -0.65 14.28
C ASP A 94 -23.88 -0.89 13.85
N ALA A 95 -23.60 -2.06 13.28
CA ALA A 95 -22.24 -2.40 12.85
C ALA A 95 -21.72 -1.40 11.81
N LEU A 96 -22.50 -1.10 10.77
CA LEU A 96 -22.11 -0.18 9.70
C LEU A 96 -21.91 1.26 10.21
N TRP A 97 -22.79 1.75 11.10
CA TRP A 97 -22.67 3.12 11.63
C TRP A 97 -21.57 3.25 12.69
N ASN A 98 -21.37 2.24 13.54
CA ASN A 98 -20.25 2.22 14.48
C ASN A 98 -18.92 2.25 13.72
N LEU A 99 -18.78 1.46 12.64
CA LEU A 99 -17.61 1.49 11.78
C LEU A 99 -17.42 2.86 11.12
N ALA A 100 -18.48 3.46 10.58
CA ALA A 100 -18.40 4.80 9.99
C ALA A 100 -17.86 5.85 10.97
N MET A 101 -18.31 5.80 12.23
CA MET A 101 -17.87 6.72 13.26
C MET A 101 -16.43 6.49 13.72
N VAL A 102 -16.00 5.22 13.87
CA VAL A 102 -14.62 4.95 14.29
C VAL A 102 -13.61 5.33 13.22
N TYR A 103 -13.94 5.20 11.93
CA TYR A 103 -13.02 5.53 10.84
C TYR A 103 -12.56 7.00 10.85
N ASP A 104 -13.42 7.93 11.24
CA ASP A 104 -13.03 9.35 11.40
C ASP A 104 -12.02 9.58 12.54
N ASN A 105 -11.81 8.57 13.40
CA ASN A 105 -10.96 8.66 14.59
C ASN A 105 -9.72 7.75 14.52
N VAL A 106 -9.42 7.18 13.35
CA VAL A 106 -8.22 6.35 13.12
C VAL A 106 -7.24 7.10 12.24
N PRO A 107 -6.26 7.80 12.85
CA PRO A 107 -5.19 8.44 12.08
C PRO A 107 -4.29 7.37 11.47
N SER A 108 -3.69 7.67 10.31
CA SER A 108 -2.69 6.82 9.69
C SER A 108 -1.67 7.68 8.95
N VAL A 109 -1.11 7.20 7.84
CA VAL A 109 -0.20 7.98 6.99
C VAL A 109 -0.79 9.34 6.62
N THR A 110 -2.09 9.37 6.39
CA THR A 110 -2.89 10.60 6.29
C THR A 110 -3.79 10.73 7.53
N SER A 111 -4.60 11.77 7.61
CA SER A 111 -5.66 11.89 8.61
C SER A 111 -6.82 10.90 8.41
N ARG A 112 -6.70 9.96 7.46
CA ARG A 112 -7.73 8.98 7.08
C ARG A 112 -7.26 7.57 7.39
N PRO A 113 -8.17 6.62 7.68
CA PRO A 113 -7.80 5.23 7.88
C PRO A 113 -7.28 4.63 6.58
N VAL A 114 -6.21 3.85 6.67
CA VAL A 114 -5.71 3.02 5.55
C VAL A 114 -6.34 1.63 5.53
N TYR A 115 -7.03 1.25 6.60
CA TYR A 115 -7.70 -0.02 6.77
C TYR A 115 -9.10 0.17 7.31
N VAL A 116 -10.09 -0.44 6.69
CA VAL A 116 -11.49 -0.41 7.12
C VAL A 116 -12.03 -1.80 7.50
N GLY A 117 -11.15 -2.80 7.59
CA GLY A 117 -11.47 -4.11 8.12
C GLY A 117 -11.52 -5.22 7.09
N GLN A 118 -11.62 -6.44 7.59
CA GLN A 118 -12.00 -7.61 6.81
C GLN A 118 -13.53 -7.69 6.77
N LEU A 119 -14.12 -6.91 5.85
CA LEU A 119 -15.54 -6.57 5.89
C LEU A 119 -16.46 -7.78 5.81
N ASP A 120 -16.11 -8.79 5.03
CA ASP A 120 -16.90 -10.00 4.86
C ASP A 120 -17.03 -10.79 6.18
N ARG A 121 -15.92 -10.98 6.89
CA ARG A 121 -15.88 -11.70 8.17
C ARG A 121 -16.51 -10.88 9.29
N MET A 122 -16.26 -9.56 9.30
CA MET A 122 -16.79 -8.66 10.34
C MET A 122 -18.28 -8.47 10.27
N LEU A 123 -18.86 -8.38 9.06
CA LEU A 123 -20.29 -8.14 8.85
C LEU A 123 -21.12 -9.40 8.84
N GLY A 124 -20.50 -10.56 8.55
CA GLY A 124 -21.18 -11.86 8.49
C GLY A 124 -22.14 -12.15 9.65
N PRO A 125 -21.72 -11.95 10.93
CA PRO A 125 -22.56 -12.21 12.10
C PRO A 125 -23.85 -11.38 12.18
N PHE A 126 -23.93 -10.26 11.46
CA PHE A 126 -25.07 -9.34 11.50
C PHE A 126 -26.04 -9.51 10.33
N LEU A 127 -25.85 -10.51 9.47
CA LEU A 127 -26.70 -10.68 8.26
C LEU A 127 -27.95 -11.50 8.50
N ASP A 128 -28.07 -12.17 9.63
CA ASP A 128 -29.20 -13.02 9.95
C ASP A 128 -30.50 -12.17 10.02
N GLY A 129 -31.57 -12.70 9.41
CA GLY A 129 -32.86 -12.03 9.36
C GLY A 129 -33.04 -11.00 8.23
N TYR A 130 -31.99 -10.67 7.47
CA TYR A 130 -32.06 -9.80 6.31
C TYR A 130 -32.04 -10.60 5.00
N SER A 131 -32.84 -10.21 4.02
CA SER A 131 -32.72 -10.66 2.65
C SER A 131 -31.46 -10.09 1.98
N ASP A 132 -30.99 -10.70 0.89
CA ASP A 132 -29.82 -10.21 0.15
C ASP A 132 -30.01 -8.78 -0.36
N GLU A 133 -31.19 -8.43 -0.83
CA GLU A 133 -31.50 -7.08 -1.30
C GLU A 133 -31.48 -6.04 -0.17
N GLU A 134 -31.93 -6.38 1.03
CA GLU A 134 -31.83 -5.51 2.20
C GLU A 134 -30.37 -5.30 2.64
N VAL A 135 -29.56 -6.37 2.59
CA VAL A 135 -28.14 -6.27 2.87
C VAL A 135 -27.44 -5.41 1.81
N LYS A 136 -27.65 -5.68 0.52
CA LYS A 136 -27.07 -4.88 -0.58
C LYS A 136 -27.44 -3.41 -0.48
N ALA A 137 -28.69 -3.08 -0.13
CA ALA A 137 -29.10 -1.70 0.04
C ALA A 137 -28.34 -0.96 1.15
N ARG A 138 -27.96 -1.67 2.24
CA ARG A 138 -27.15 -1.15 3.33
C ARG A 138 -25.68 -1.04 2.95
N LEU A 139 -25.11 -2.09 2.36
CA LEU A 139 -23.74 -2.11 1.87
C LEU A 139 -23.51 -1.01 0.83
N ARG A 140 -24.43 -0.80 -0.11
CA ARG A 140 -24.36 0.26 -1.11
C ARG A 140 -24.26 1.64 -0.46
N ARG A 141 -25.03 1.93 0.59
CA ARG A 141 -24.94 3.20 1.33
C ARG A 141 -23.63 3.31 2.08
N PHE A 142 -23.18 2.23 2.72
CA PHE A 142 -21.95 2.23 3.49
C PHE A 142 -20.69 2.39 2.61
N LEU A 143 -20.59 1.67 1.50
CA LEU A 143 -19.48 1.81 0.57
C LEU A 143 -19.46 3.20 -0.09
N ASN A 144 -20.62 3.75 -0.42
CA ASN A 144 -20.73 5.14 -0.88
C ASN A 144 -20.30 6.15 0.19
N TYR A 145 -20.60 5.88 1.47
CA TYR A 145 -20.09 6.72 2.57
C TYR A 145 -18.56 6.69 2.61
N ILE A 146 -17.93 5.51 2.54
CA ILE A 146 -16.47 5.39 2.55
C ILE A 146 -15.86 6.13 1.36
N ASP A 147 -16.34 5.89 0.14
CA ASP A 147 -15.84 6.52 -1.09
C ASP A 147 -15.91 8.05 -1.02
N ARG A 148 -16.98 8.61 -0.44
CA ARG A 148 -17.24 10.04 -0.43
C ARG A 148 -16.77 10.78 0.81
N THR A 149 -16.53 10.09 1.90
CA THR A 149 -16.16 10.69 3.19
C THR A 149 -14.71 10.42 3.54
N VAL A 150 -14.26 9.16 3.46
CA VAL A 150 -12.85 8.80 3.57
C VAL A 150 -12.11 9.33 2.35
N ALA A 151 -12.59 9.05 1.15
CA ALA A 151 -12.16 9.61 -0.13
C ALA A 151 -10.64 9.54 -0.39
N SER A 152 -9.98 8.54 0.18
CA SER A 152 -8.54 8.32 0.05
C SER A 152 -8.27 6.95 -0.56
N GLY A 153 -7.57 6.90 -1.69
CA GLY A 153 -7.20 5.65 -2.34
C GLY A 153 -6.26 4.76 -1.52
N TYR A 154 -5.71 5.27 -0.44
CA TYR A 154 -4.94 4.46 0.52
C TYR A 154 -5.82 3.61 1.44
N CYS A 155 -7.14 3.84 1.44
CA CYS A 155 -8.11 3.10 2.24
C CYS A 155 -8.38 1.72 1.62
N HIS A 156 -8.16 0.66 2.38
CA HIS A 156 -8.32 -0.73 1.95
C HIS A 156 -9.26 -1.53 2.85
N ALA A 157 -10.03 -2.42 2.22
CA ALA A 157 -10.80 -3.49 2.84
C ALA A 157 -10.27 -4.85 2.41
N ASN A 158 -10.39 -5.86 3.27
CA ASN A 158 -10.04 -7.24 2.94
C ASN A 158 -11.27 -8.14 2.92
N ILE A 159 -11.23 -9.20 2.13
CA ILE A 159 -12.20 -10.29 2.05
C ILE A 159 -11.50 -11.64 1.91
N GLY A 160 -12.15 -12.73 2.24
CA GLY A 160 -11.64 -14.10 2.14
C GLY A 160 -10.73 -14.51 3.31
N PRO A 161 -9.99 -15.66 3.20
CA PRO A 161 -9.97 -16.57 2.05
C PRO A 161 -11.23 -17.43 1.91
N GLU A 162 -11.98 -17.67 2.99
CA GLU A 162 -13.23 -18.42 2.96
C GLU A 162 -14.31 -17.63 2.22
N GLU A 163 -15.16 -18.36 1.52
CA GLU A 163 -16.38 -17.79 1.00
C GLU A 163 -17.35 -17.45 2.12
N THR A 164 -17.89 -16.23 2.09
CA THR A 164 -18.93 -15.78 2.99
C THR A 164 -20.08 -15.15 2.22
N ARG A 165 -21.30 -15.18 2.79
CA ARG A 165 -22.45 -14.47 2.22
C ARG A 165 -22.16 -12.98 2.07
N ALA A 166 -21.54 -12.36 3.09
CA ALA A 166 -21.14 -10.95 3.05
C ALA A 166 -20.14 -10.67 1.92
N GLY A 167 -19.13 -11.53 1.73
CA GLY A 167 -18.14 -11.38 0.67
C GLY A 167 -18.74 -11.40 -0.72
N ARG A 168 -19.70 -12.29 -0.99
CA ARG A 168 -20.42 -12.31 -2.26
C ARG A 168 -21.19 -11.01 -2.49
N LEU A 169 -21.99 -10.59 -1.50
CA LEU A 169 -22.82 -9.39 -1.61
C LEU A 169 -21.98 -8.11 -1.73
N LEU A 170 -20.83 -8.04 -1.05
CA LEU A 170 -19.87 -6.94 -1.21
C LEU A 170 -19.35 -6.85 -2.65
N MET A 171 -18.91 -7.97 -3.25
CA MET A 171 -18.44 -8.00 -4.64
C MET A 171 -19.53 -7.64 -5.65
N GLU A 172 -20.76 -8.10 -5.43
CA GLU A 172 -21.88 -7.74 -6.29
C GLU A 172 -22.19 -6.24 -6.22
N VAL A 173 -22.17 -5.65 -5.03
CA VAL A 173 -22.38 -4.21 -4.85
C VAL A 173 -21.23 -3.40 -5.45
N GLU A 174 -19.99 -3.86 -5.34
CA GLU A 174 -18.83 -3.20 -5.97
C GLU A 174 -18.92 -3.17 -7.49
N GLN A 175 -19.41 -4.23 -8.13
CA GLN A 175 -19.68 -4.23 -9.57
C GLN A 175 -20.69 -3.17 -9.99
N GLU A 176 -21.69 -2.90 -9.13
CA GLU A 176 -22.69 -1.86 -9.39
C GLU A 176 -22.14 -0.45 -9.19
N LEU A 177 -21.32 -0.24 -8.14
CA LEU A 177 -20.86 1.09 -7.73
C LEU A 177 -19.61 1.55 -8.51
N ALA A 178 -18.68 0.63 -8.78
CA ALA A 178 -17.37 0.92 -9.34
C ALA A 178 -16.70 2.11 -8.61
N ASN A 179 -16.65 2.02 -7.28
CA ASN A 179 -16.01 3.04 -6.45
C ASN A 179 -14.49 2.88 -6.47
N ALA A 180 -13.76 3.99 -6.34
CA ALA A 180 -12.31 3.94 -6.20
C ALA A 180 -11.88 3.63 -4.75
N VAL A 181 -12.76 3.88 -3.77
CA VAL A 181 -12.49 3.73 -2.34
C VAL A 181 -13.66 2.97 -1.66
N PRO A 182 -13.38 1.95 -0.84
CA PRO A 182 -12.08 1.39 -0.52
C PRO A 182 -11.51 0.51 -1.63
N ASN A 183 -10.19 0.31 -1.63
CA ASN A 183 -9.61 -0.77 -2.42
C ASN A 183 -9.88 -2.11 -1.72
N PHE A 184 -10.34 -3.10 -2.46
CA PHE A 184 -10.53 -4.45 -1.93
C PHE A 184 -9.35 -5.35 -2.27
N THR A 185 -8.99 -6.22 -1.33
CA THR A 185 -8.05 -7.33 -1.55
C THR A 185 -8.72 -8.63 -1.15
N LEU A 186 -8.80 -9.58 -2.08
CA LEU A 186 -9.12 -10.97 -1.76
C LEU A 186 -7.85 -11.67 -1.25
N LYS A 187 -7.87 -12.12 -0.02
CA LYS A 187 -6.90 -13.07 0.51
C LYS A 187 -7.22 -14.41 -0.14
N TYR A 188 -6.44 -14.81 -1.14
CA TYR A 188 -6.74 -15.97 -1.95
C TYR A 188 -5.83 -17.16 -1.64
N ASP A 189 -6.43 -18.29 -1.31
CA ASP A 189 -5.75 -19.57 -1.19
C ASP A 189 -6.56 -20.63 -1.95
N PRO A 190 -6.04 -21.25 -3.02
CA PRO A 190 -6.76 -22.25 -3.80
C PRO A 190 -7.15 -23.50 -3.01
N ALA A 191 -6.55 -23.73 -1.83
CA ALA A 191 -6.92 -24.83 -0.94
C ALA A 191 -8.14 -24.49 -0.04
N ILE A 192 -8.49 -23.21 0.09
CA ILE A 192 -9.56 -22.73 0.98
C ILE A 192 -10.67 -22.05 0.18
N THR A 193 -10.30 -21.18 -0.75
CA THR A 193 -11.22 -20.35 -1.52
C THR A 193 -11.90 -21.17 -2.63
N PRO A 194 -13.23 -21.35 -2.63
CA PRO A 194 -13.93 -22.05 -3.68
C PRO A 194 -13.76 -21.37 -5.05
N ASP A 195 -13.64 -22.16 -6.11
CA ASP A 195 -13.41 -21.65 -7.48
C ASP A 195 -14.51 -20.72 -7.99
N ASP A 196 -15.76 -20.96 -7.61
CA ASP A 196 -16.87 -20.09 -8.02
C ASP A 196 -16.85 -18.74 -7.29
N PHE A 197 -16.38 -18.69 -6.04
CA PHE A 197 -16.15 -17.46 -5.31
C PHE A 197 -14.94 -16.69 -5.89
N ALA A 198 -13.84 -17.38 -6.18
CA ALA A 198 -12.67 -16.79 -6.85
C ALA A 198 -13.03 -16.27 -8.25
N ARG A 199 -13.87 -17.00 -9.01
CA ARG A 199 -14.38 -16.56 -10.32
C ARG A 199 -15.25 -15.30 -10.20
N LEU A 200 -16.07 -15.20 -9.15
CA LEU A 200 -16.83 -13.97 -8.87
C LEU A 200 -15.88 -12.80 -8.62
N ALA A 201 -14.82 -12.99 -7.82
CA ALA A 201 -13.81 -11.97 -7.57
C ALA A 201 -13.14 -11.52 -8.88
N VAL A 202 -12.73 -12.44 -9.76
CA VAL A 202 -12.15 -12.11 -11.08
C VAL A 202 -13.14 -11.30 -11.93
N LYS A 203 -14.40 -11.69 -11.99
CA LYS A 203 -15.45 -10.93 -12.74
C LYS A 203 -15.59 -9.51 -12.19
N THR A 204 -15.55 -9.36 -10.87
CA THR A 204 -15.60 -8.05 -10.20
C THR A 204 -14.37 -7.22 -10.58
N THR A 205 -13.16 -7.81 -10.50
CA THR A 205 -11.90 -7.17 -10.89
C THR A 205 -11.92 -6.67 -12.34
N LEU A 206 -12.38 -7.49 -13.26
CA LEU A 206 -12.50 -7.12 -14.68
C LEU A 206 -13.55 -6.02 -14.93
N THR A 207 -14.46 -5.80 -13.98
CA THR A 207 -15.51 -4.78 -14.06
C THR A 207 -15.06 -3.46 -13.45
N CYS A 208 -14.50 -3.48 -12.23
CA CYS A 208 -14.19 -2.29 -11.44
C CYS A 208 -12.78 -2.28 -10.82
N ALA A 209 -11.84 -3.07 -11.35
CA ALA A 209 -10.46 -3.16 -10.88
C ALA A 209 -10.30 -3.58 -9.38
N ASN A 210 -11.37 -4.03 -8.76
CA ASN A 210 -11.47 -4.57 -7.40
C ASN A 210 -12.11 -5.98 -7.43
N PRO A 211 -11.69 -6.90 -6.54
CA PRO A 211 -10.53 -6.84 -5.67
C PRO A 211 -9.20 -7.10 -6.40
N ALA A 212 -8.07 -6.74 -5.77
CA ALA A 212 -6.78 -7.33 -6.07
C ALA A 212 -6.64 -8.68 -5.34
N PHE A 213 -5.59 -9.46 -5.66
CA PHE A 213 -5.38 -10.80 -5.11
C PHE A 213 -4.09 -10.86 -4.30
N ALA A 214 -4.19 -11.28 -3.04
CA ALA A 214 -3.04 -11.56 -2.17
C ALA A 214 -2.90 -13.06 -1.95
N ASN A 215 -1.70 -13.59 -2.05
CA ASN A 215 -1.39 -15.01 -1.81
C ASN A 215 -1.49 -15.33 -0.32
N ASP A 216 -2.67 -15.74 0.14
CA ASP A 216 -2.95 -15.94 1.56
C ASP A 216 -2.05 -17.02 2.18
N ARG A 217 -1.72 -18.07 1.43
CA ARG A 217 -0.83 -19.14 1.89
C ARG A 217 0.51 -18.61 2.41
N ILE A 218 1.07 -17.59 1.73
CA ILE A 218 2.36 -17.00 2.11
C ILE A 218 2.16 -15.93 3.19
N HIS A 219 1.18 -15.08 3.04
CA HIS A 219 1.02 -13.92 3.91
C HIS A 219 0.58 -14.27 5.33
N ARG A 220 -0.24 -15.31 5.51
CA ARG A 220 -0.65 -15.76 6.85
C ARG A 220 0.50 -16.23 7.75
N GLU A 221 1.66 -16.58 7.15
CA GLU A 221 2.84 -17.00 7.88
C GLU A 221 3.77 -15.84 8.27
N THR A 222 3.50 -14.63 7.75
CA THR A 222 4.37 -13.46 7.95
C THR A 222 4.37 -12.98 9.40
N TYR A 223 3.20 -12.98 10.04
CA TYR A 223 3.04 -12.52 11.41
C TYR A 223 2.23 -13.52 12.24
N PRO A 224 2.49 -13.60 13.56
CA PRO A 224 1.61 -14.35 14.46
C PRO A 224 0.20 -13.73 14.49
N GLY A 225 -0.82 -14.54 14.29
CA GLY A 225 -2.22 -14.12 14.25
C GLY A 225 -2.64 -13.50 12.92
N ASP A 226 -3.78 -12.79 12.92
CA ASP A 226 -4.34 -12.24 11.69
C ASP A 226 -3.48 -11.08 11.13
N TYR A 227 -3.47 -11.01 9.81
CA TYR A 227 -2.81 -9.95 9.05
C TYR A 227 -3.81 -9.14 8.23
N THR A 228 -3.40 -7.95 7.81
CA THR A 228 -4.15 -7.06 6.94
C THR A 228 -3.36 -6.76 5.67
N VAL A 229 -4.05 -6.46 4.58
CA VAL A 229 -3.43 -5.84 3.39
C VAL A 229 -4.03 -4.45 3.24
N VAL A 230 -3.17 -3.42 3.25
CA VAL A 230 -3.62 -2.02 3.34
C VAL A 230 -2.77 -1.10 2.48
N SER A 231 -3.29 0.10 2.21
CA SER A 231 -2.59 1.17 1.49
C SER A 231 -2.02 0.68 0.15
N CYS A 232 -0.70 0.71 -0.01
CA CYS A 232 0.00 0.21 -1.20
C CYS A 232 0.38 -1.27 -1.02
N TYR A 233 -0.60 -2.14 -0.79
CA TYR A 233 -0.45 -3.59 -0.55
C TYR A 233 0.49 -3.95 0.61
N ASN A 234 0.58 -3.08 1.63
CA ASN A 234 1.34 -3.39 2.84
C ASN A 234 0.68 -4.55 3.58
N VAL A 235 1.47 -5.57 3.90
CA VAL A 235 1.05 -6.70 4.74
C VAL A 235 1.44 -6.39 6.18
N LEU A 236 0.43 -6.15 7.02
CA LEU A 236 0.62 -5.66 8.38
C LEU A 236 -0.15 -6.49 9.41
N PRO A 237 0.31 -6.55 10.66
CA PRO A 237 -0.41 -7.23 11.74
C PRO A 237 -1.74 -6.52 12.05
N MET A 238 -2.84 -7.29 12.13
CA MET A 238 -4.12 -6.77 12.62
C MET A 238 -4.04 -6.50 14.13
N GLY A 239 -4.70 -5.47 14.60
CA GLY A 239 -4.57 -4.98 15.97
C GLY A 239 -3.23 -4.28 16.25
N GLY A 240 -2.57 -3.79 15.19
CA GLY A 240 -1.28 -3.12 15.23
C GLY A 240 -1.05 -2.24 14.01
N GLY A 241 0.02 -2.49 13.27
CA GLY A 241 0.37 -1.73 12.08
C GLY A 241 1.88 -1.63 11.84
N ALA A 242 2.34 -0.49 11.32
CA ALA A 242 3.76 -0.21 11.19
C ALA A 242 4.13 1.16 11.75
N TYR A 243 5.26 1.23 12.45
CA TYR A 243 5.78 2.47 13.04
C TYR A 243 6.15 3.49 11.97
N CYS A 244 6.93 3.06 10.98
CA CYS A 244 7.47 3.89 9.91
C CYS A 244 7.68 3.06 8.65
N LEU A 245 7.84 3.76 7.53
CA LEU A 245 8.32 3.25 6.27
C LEU A 245 9.20 4.32 5.65
N ASP A 246 10.50 4.09 5.69
CA ASP A 246 11.51 4.93 5.07
C ASP A 246 12.18 4.10 3.98
N ARG A 247 12.78 4.73 2.96
CA ARG A 247 13.20 4.01 1.75
C ARG A 247 14.59 4.35 1.25
N LEU A 248 15.22 3.36 0.61
CA LEU A 248 16.37 3.55 -0.27
C LEU A 248 15.89 3.96 -1.66
N LEU A 249 16.51 4.99 -2.21
CA LEU A 249 16.34 5.43 -3.59
C LEU A 249 17.52 4.91 -4.43
N PHE A 250 17.40 3.70 -4.94
CA PHE A 250 18.46 3.00 -5.66
C PHE A 250 19.09 3.82 -6.80
N PRO A 251 18.34 4.57 -7.65
CA PRO A 251 18.94 5.34 -8.72
C PRO A 251 19.87 6.43 -8.21
N ARG A 252 19.55 7.04 -7.05
CA ARG A 252 20.38 8.08 -6.42
C ARG A 252 21.65 7.49 -5.81
N LEU A 253 21.51 6.31 -5.21
CA LEU A 253 22.66 5.56 -4.70
C LEU A 253 23.60 5.12 -5.83
N ALA A 254 23.04 4.72 -6.97
CA ALA A 254 23.82 4.37 -8.16
C ALA A 254 24.60 5.59 -8.71
N ASP A 255 24.02 6.80 -8.64
CA ASP A 255 24.72 8.04 -9.04
C ASP A 255 25.96 8.35 -8.17
N MET A 256 26.02 7.82 -6.94
CA MET A 256 27.16 8.01 -6.02
C MET A 256 28.30 7.01 -6.27
N ALA A 257 28.07 6.00 -7.09
CA ALA A 257 29.05 4.93 -7.35
C ALA A 257 29.76 5.11 -8.70
N SER A 258 31.01 4.76 -8.76
CA SER A 258 31.80 4.79 -10.02
C SER A 258 31.84 3.41 -10.74
N SER A 259 31.37 2.36 -10.08
CA SER A 259 31.34 0.98 -10.60
C SER A 259 30.32 0.13 -9.85
N VAL A 260 29.97 -1.05 -10.40
CA VAL A 260 29.14 -2.04 -9.73
C VAL A 260 29.74 -2.48 -8.40
N ASP A 261 31.04 -2.77 -8.37
CA ASP A 261 31.73 -3.19 -7.14
C ASP A 261 31.73 -2.06 -6.10
N GLY A 262 32.02 -0.82 -6.51
CA GLY A 262 31.96 0.35 -5.62
C GLY A 262 30.55 0.57 -5.04
N PHE A 263 29.51 0.32 -5.84
CA PHE A 263 28.13 0.35 -5.37
C PHE A 263 27.86 -0.75 -4.34
N MET A 264 28.18 -2.00 -4.69
CA MET A 264 27.91 -3.17 -3.85
C MET A 264 28.71 -3.19 -2.54
N ASP A 265 30.00 -2.84 -2.60
CA ASP A 265 30.89 -2.98 -1.46
C ASP A 265 30.86 -1.77 -0.50
N ASN A 266 30.47 -0.58 -1.00
CA ASN A 266 30.57 0.63 -0.21
C ASN A 266 29.23 1.38 -0.08
N ILE A 267 28.63 1.83 -1.20
CA ILE A 267 27.46 2.74 -1.15
C ILE A 267 26.23 2.02 -0.59
N LEU A 268 25.85 0.89 -1.15
CA LEU A 268 24.67 0.14 -0.77
C LEU A 268 24.66 -0.28 0.72
N PRO A 269 25.72 -0.93 1.26
CA PRO A 269 25.73 -1.30 2.67
C PRO A 269 25.75 -0.11 3.62
N SER A 270 26.43 0.98 3.27
CA SER A 270 26.46 2.20 4.10
C SER A 270 25.10 2.89 4.15
N ALA A 271 24.43 3.06 3.00
CA ALA A 271 23.11 3.66 2.94
C ALA A 271 22.06 2.79 3.68
N THR A 272 22.13 1.47 3.50
CA THR A 272 21.24 0.53 4.19
C THR A 272 21.41 0.62 5.70
N GLY A 273 22.64 0.61 6.20
CA GLY A 273 22.95 0.76 7.64
C GLY A 273 22.47 2.10 8.20
N ALA A 274 22.76 3.18 7.50
CA ALA A 274 22.37 4.54 7.91
C ALA A 274 20.84 4.69 8.01
N LEU A 275 20.08 4.11 7.06
CA LEU A 275 18.63 4.13 7.10
C LEU A 275 18.07 3.30 8.26
N LEU A 276 18.62 2.11 8.53
CA LEU A 276 18.20 1.26 9.65
C LEU A 276 18.42 1.94 11.01
N GLU A 277 19.56 2.58 11.20
CA GLU A 277 19.85 3.35 12.42
C GLU A 277 18.89 4.53 12.58
N TYR A 278 18.62 5.26 11.49
CA TYR A 278 17.66 6.36 11.50
C TYR A 278 16.24 5.87 11.86
N MET A 279 15.79 4.78 11.25
CA MET A 279 14.48 4.20 11.53
C MET A 279 14.34 3.78 13.00
N ASN A 280 15.37 3.15 13.58
CA ASN A 280 15.37 2.83 15.01
C ASN A 280 15.26 4.10 15.88
N SER A 281 15.91 5.19 15.50
CA SER A 281 15.81 6.47 16.21
C SER A 281 14.39 7.06 16.15
N ARG A 282 13.72 6.94 15.00
CA ARG A 282 12.30 7.33 14.84
C ARG A 282 11.39 6.50 15.73
N ILE A 283 11.51 5.18 15.66
CA ILE A 283 10.69 4.26 16.46
C ILE A 283 10.88 4.52 17.95
N LYS A 284 12.12 4.69 18.38
CA LYS A 284 12.44 5.01 19.78
C LYS A 284 11.79 6.31 20.23
N PHE A 285 11.86 7.37 19.43
CA PHE A 285 11.19 8.63 19.73
C PHE A 285 9.67 8.45 19.83
N LEU A 286 9.06 7.74 18.88
CA LEU A 286 7.62 7.48 18.86
C LEU A 286 7.18 6.71 20.11
N VAL A 287 7.90 5.67 20.48
CA VAL A 287 7.52 4.82 21.61
C VAL A 287 7.83 5.47 22.96
N GLU A 288 8.99 6.15 23.11
CA GLU A 288 9.43 6.63 24.41
C GLU A 288 9.08 8.10 24.70
N LYS A 289 8.75 8.91 23.68
CA LYS A 289 8.59 10.36 23.81
C LYS A 289 7.27 10.92 23.32
N SER A 290 6.65 10.29 22.32
CA SER A 290 5.42 10.83 21.71
C SER A 290 4.18 10.64 22.60
N ASN A 291 4.21 9.72 23.55
CA ASN A 291 3.07 9.27 24.35
C ASN A 291 1.87 8.77 23.51
N PHE A 292 2.12 8.33 22.28
CA PHE A 292 1.04 7.88 21.39
C PHE A 292 0.24 6.73 21.99
N PHE A 293 0.92 5.67 22.47
CA PHE A 293 0.25 4.49 23.00
C PHE A 293 -0.45 4.76 24.33
N GLU A 294 0.04 5.72 25.11
CA GLU A 294 -0.54 6.13 26.38
C GLU A 294 -1.77 7.05 26.21
N THR A 295 -1.86 7.76 25.10
CA THR A 295 -2.94 8.73 24.86
C THR A 295 -3.99 8.24 23.89
N SER A 296 -3.65 7.34 22.96
CA SER A 296 -4.57 6.79 21.96
C SER A 296 -5.67 5.96 22.61
N PHE A 297 -6.94 6.30 22.35
CA PHE A 297 -8.06 5.48 22.79
C PHE A 297 -8.03 4.08 22.16
N LEU A 298 -7.52 3.95 20.93
CA LEU A 298 -7.38 2.65 20.27
C LEU A 298 -6.50 1.69 21.09
N ALA A 299 -5.41 2.21 21.66
CA ALA A 299 -4.53 1.42 22.52
C ALA A 299 -5.17 1.15 23.90
N LYS A 300 -5.80 2.16 24.51
CA LYS A 300 -6.47 2.04 25.83
C LYS A 300 -7.62 1.02 25.80
N GLU A 301 -8.36 0.96 24.71
CA GLU A 301 -9.46 0.02 24.52
C GLU A 301 -8.99 -1.32 23.92
N GLY A 302 -7.68 -1.47 23.69
CA GLY A 302 -7.06 -2.71 23.21
C GLY A 302 -7.43 -3.06 21.78
N LEU A 303 -7.78 -2.04 20.96
CA LEU A 303 -8.03 -2.20 19.52
C LEU A 303 -6.72 -2.24 18.72
N ILE A 304 -5.66 -1.70 19.31
CA ILE A 304 -4.28 -1.85 18.87
C ILE A 304 -3.39 -2.16 20.09
N SER A 305 -2.26 -2.84 19.85
CA SER A 305 -1.25 -3.10 20.87
C SER A 305 0.14 -2.79 20.33
N ARG A 306 1.00 -2.17 21.16
CA ARG A 306 2.34 -1.75 20.76
C ARG A 306 3.19 -2.92 20.21
N ASP A 307 3.11 -4.08 20.85
CA ASP A 307 3.83 -5.30 20.48
C ASP A 307 3.40 -5.88 19.10
N ARG A 308 2.33 -5.36 18.51
CA ARG A 308 1.85 -5.72 17.17
C ARG A 308 2.24 -4.72 16.08
N PHE A 309 3.20 -3.83 16.35
CA PHE A 309 3.73 -2.92 15.34
C PHE A 309 5.07 -3.39 14.79
N CYS A 310 5.22 -3.38 13.47
CA CYS A 310 6.48 -3.69 12.79
C CYS A 310 7.17 -2.42 12.26
N ALA A 311 8.45 -2.55 11.88
CA ALA A 311 9.23 -1.53 11.21
C ALA A 311 9.42 -1.94 9.75
N MET A 312 8.98 -1.12 8.79
CA MET A 312 9.05 -1.42 7.37
C MET A 312 10.17 -0.66 6.68
N PHE A 313 11.08 -1.39 6.05
CA PHE A 313 12.19 -0.87 5.25
C PHE A 313 11.80 -0.88 3.77
N GLY A 314 11.83 0.28 3.12
CA GLY A 314 11.39 0.46 1.74
C GLY A 314 12.53 0.53 0.74
N VAL A 315 12.23 0.18 -0.52
CA VAL A 315 13.14 0.34 -1.66
C VAL A 315 12.38 0.87 -2.87
N ALA A 316 13.04 1.65 -3.73
CA ALA A 316 12.45 2.15 -4.98
C ALA A 316 13.51 2.31 -6.08
N GLY A 317 13.10 2.15 -7.35
CA GLY A 317 13.91 2.46 -8.51
C GLY A 317 14.91 1.38 -8.91
N MET A 318 14.58 0.10 -8.75
CA MET A 318 15.49 -1.00 -9.14
C MET A 318 15.83 -0.96 -10.64
N SER A 319 14.84 -0.71 -11.49
CA SER A 319 15.03 -0.67 -12.94
C SER A 319 16.06 0.38 -13.35
N GLU A 320 15.92 1.61 -12.88
CA GLU A 320 16.84 2.71 -13.17
C GLU A 320 18.23 2.50 -12.57
N CYS A 321 18.31 1.91 -11.38
CA CYS A 321 19.57 1.59 -10.72
C CYS A 321 20.42 0.62 -11.55
N VAL A 322 19.83 -0.50 -11.93
CA VAL A 322 20.52 -1.52 -12.71
C VAL A 322 20.91 -0.99 -14.09
N ALA A 323 20.01 -0.24 -14.75
CA ALA A 323 20.29 0.37 -16.02
C ALA A 323 21.51 1.32 -15.96
N LYS A 324 21.62 2.14 -14.90
CA LYS A 324 22.76 3.01 -14.68
C LYS A 324 24.06 2.24 -14.41
N LEU A 325 24.03 1.28 -13.50
CA LEU A 325 25.22 0.55 -13.09
C LEU A 325 25.84 -0.28 -14.22
N LEU A 326 25.01 -0.85 -15.12
CA LEU A 326 25.45 -1.65 -16.26
C LEU A 326 25.55 -0.85 -17.56
N GLY A 327 25.13 0.42 -17.56
CA GLY A 327 25.09 1.25 -18.79
C GLY A 327 24.18 0.60 -19.86
N LEU A 328 22.99 0.14 -19.47
CA LEU A 328 22.08 -0.55 -20.38
C LEU A 328 21.58 0.40 -21.49
N HIS A 329 21.60 -0.08 -22.72
CA HIS A 329 21.14 0.61 -23.92
C HIS A 329 20.79 -0.44 -25.00
N ASP A 330 20.34 0.00 -26.16
CA ASP A 330 20.07 -0.84 -27.34
C ASP A 330 19.09 -2.00 -27.08
N GLY A 331 18.04 -1.76 -26.30
CA GLY A 331 16.99 -2.74 -26.02
C GLY A 331 17.32 -3.73 -24.90
N ARG A 332 18.47 -3.59 -24.25
CA ARG A 332 18.76 -4.33 -22.98
C ARG A 332 18.05 -3.60 -21.83
N ALA A 333 17.26 -4.33 -21.05
CA ALA A 333 16.52 -3.77 -19.95
C ALA A 333 16.34 -4.74 -18.77
N TYR A 334 16.21 -4.21 -17.57
CA TYR A 334 15.78 -4.97 -16.41
C TYR A 334 14.41 -5.61 -16.68
N GLY A 335 14.29 -6.88 -16.41
CA GLY A 335 13.10 -7.69 -16.71
C GLY A 335 13.29 -8.59 -17.95
N THR A 336 14.19 -8.24 -18.87
CA THR A 336 14.45 -8.99 -20.10
C THR A 336 15.91 -9.38 -20.31
N ASP A 337 16.85 -8.70 -19.67
CA ASP A 337 18.30 -8.98 -19.72
C ASP A 337 18.75 -9.75 -18.49
N ASP A 338 19.40 -10.90 -18.69
CA ASP A 338 19.79 -11.80 -17.59
C ASP A 338 20.83 -11.18 -16.66
N GLU A 339 21.82 -10.42 -17.19
CA GLU A 339 22.83 -9.75 -16.38
C GLU A 339 22.20 -8.67 -15.49
N ALA A 340 21.23 -7.92 -16.03
CA ALA A 340 20.47 -6.95 -15.29
C ALA A 340 19.62 -7.58 -14.17
N ASN A 341 18.95 -8.69 -14.49
CA ASN A 341 18.15 -9.43 -13.53
C ASN A 341 18.99 -10.03 -12.41
N ASP A 342 20.16 -10.57 -12.74
CA ASP A 342 21.11 -11.16 -11.77
C ASP A 342 21.72 -10.08 -10.86
N LEU A 343 22.05 -8.89 -11.39
CA LEU A 343 22.52 -7.77 -10.57
C LEU A 343 21.42 -7.29 -9.61
N ALA A 344 20.19 -7.14 -10.08
CA ALA A 344 19.08 -6.76 -9.22
C ALA A 344 18.85 -7.75 -8.08
N GLU A 345 18.93 -9.05 -8.37
CA GLU A 345 18.81 -10.08 -7.34
C GLU A 345 19.97 -10.01 -6.34
N ARG A 346 21.22 -9.78 -6.79
CA ARG A 346 22.38 -9.59 -5.90
C ARG A 346 22.19 -8.39 -4.98
N ILE A 347 21.72 -7.26 -5.52
CA ILE A 347 21.37 -6.06 -4.74
C ILE A 347 20.36 -6.40 -3.67
N MET A 348 19.25 -7.05 -4.04
CA MET A 348 18.22 -7.42 -3.09
C MET A 348 18.67 -8.45 -2.06
N CYS A 349 19.49 -9.44 -2.44
CA CYS A 349 20.07 -10.39 -1.49
C CYS A 349 20.90 -9.69 -0.41
N GLN A 350 21.70 -8.70 -0.79
CA GLN A 350 22.55 -7.95 0.16
C GLN A 350 21.69 -7.07 1.09
N VAL A 351 20.73 -6.31 0.54
CA VAL A 351 19.79 -5.50 1.34
C VAL A 351 18.99 -6.39 2.28
N TYR A 352 18.39 -7.47 1.77
CA TYR A 352 17.59 -8.42 2.54
C TYR A 352 18.36 -8.97 3.74
N LYS A 353 19.58 -9.44 3.51
CA LYS A 353 20.44 -9.97 4.58
C LYS A 353 20.72 -8.91 5.64
N GLN A 354 21.16 -7.72 5.23
CA GLN A 354 21.51 -6.63 6.16
C GLN A 354 20.31 -6.16 6.96
N VAL A 355 19.13 -6.04 6.33
CA VAL A 355 17.89 -5.63 6.98
C VAL A 355 17.41 -6.66 8.00
N LEU A 356 17.48 -7.95 7.70
CA LEU A 356 17.08 -9.00 8.63
C LEU A 356 18.07 -9.21 9.77
N ASP A 357 19.35 -8.97 9.56
CA ASP A 357 20.38 -9.11 10.59
C ASP A 357 20.40 -7.92 11.56
N PHE A 358 19.83 -6.76 11.16
CA PHE A 358 19.82 -5.56 11.99
C PHE A 358 18.64 -5.59 12.98
N PRO A 359 18.89 -5.30 14.29
CA PRO A 359 17.82 -5.36 15.29
C PRO A 359 16.82 -4.21 15.13
N ALA A 360 15.54 -4.53 15.04
CA ALA A 360 14.45 -3.57 15.03
C ALA A 360 13.92 -3.34 16.45
N VAL A 361 14.11 -2.12 16.97
CA VAL A 361 13.66 -1.78 18.33
C VAL A 361 12.13 -1.77 18.37
N TYR A 362 11.54 -2.43 19.38
CA TYR A 362 10.08 -2.52 19.62
C TYR A 362 9.26 -3.23 18.52
N SER A 363 9.87 -4.05 17.67
CA SER A 363 9.16 -4.79 16.61
C SER A 363 8.98 -6.26 16.97
N GLU A 364 8.40 -6.52 18.14
CA GLU A 364 8.23 -7.86 18.72
C GLU A 364 7.46 -8.79 17.79
N VAL A 365 6.42 -8.30 17.10
CA VAL A 365 5.59 -9.08 16.17
C VAL A 365 6.38 -9.67 14.99
N SER A 366 7.50 -9.06 14.62
CA SER A 366 8.41 -9.55 13.58
C SER A 366 9.70 -10.16 14.14
N GLY A 367 9.70 -10.56 15.43
CA GLY A 367 10.86 -11.13 16.10
C GLY A 367 12.01 -10.14 16.28
N ASN A 368 11.71 -8.87 16.50
CA ASN A 368 12.65 -7.75 16.60
C ASN A 368 13.52 -7.58 15.34
N ARG A 369 12.93 -7.83 14.18
CA ARG A 369 13.55 -7.63 12.87
C ARG A 369 12.76 -6.64 12.05
N PHE A 370 13.45 -5.90 11.19
CA PHE A 370 12.81 -5.12 10.15
C PHE A 370 12.12 -6.03 9.13
N THR A 371 11.08 -5.51 8.51
CA THR A 371 10.38 -6.12 7.39
C THR A 371 10.63 -5.32 6.12
N LEU A 372 10.66 -5.96 4.96
CA LEU A 372 10.88 -5.28 3.69
C LEU A 372 9.59 -5.05 2.94
N HIS A 373 9.48 -3.86 2.37
CA HIS A 373 8.40 -3.44 1.50
C HIS A 373 8.94 -2.89 0.17
N ALA A 374 8.39 -3.36 -0.95
CA ALA A 374 8.69 -2.79 -2.25
C ALA A 374 7.88 -1.50 -2.43
N GLN A 375 8.52 -0.37 -2.19
CA GLN A 375 7.88 0.92 -2.16
C GLN A 375 7.24 1.29 -3.49
N ALA A 376 6.00 1.72 -3.44
CA ALA A 376 5.34 2.37 -4.56
C ALA A 376 6.04 3.69 -4.92
N GLY A 377 6.05 4.05 -6.20
CA GLY A 377 6.43 5.38 -6.65
C GLY A 377 5.26 6.35 -6.48
N PHE A 378 5.59 7.58 -6.16
CA PHE A 378 4.66 8.71 -6.07
C PHE A 378 5.07 9.82 -7.01
N SER A 379 4.23 10.83 -7.15
CA SER A 379 4.52 12.02 -7.95
C SER A 379 5.75 12.81 -7.50
N ASP A 380 6.24 12.55 -6.28
CA ASP A 380 7.49 13.11 -5.76
C ASP A 380 8.76 12.53 -6.40
N MET A 381 8.64 11.42 -7.14
CA MET A 381 9.76 10.77 -7.83
C MET A 381 9.46 10.58 -9.33
N PRO A 382 9.38 11.63 -10.12
CA PRO A 382 9.15 11.52 -11.55
C PRO A 382 10.23 10.65 -12.23
N GLY A 383 9.82 9.68 -13.04
CA GLY A 383 10.73 8.80 -13.79
C GLY A 383 11.47 7.76 -12.95
N VAL A 384 11.04 7.51 -11.71
CA VAL A 384 11.53 6.41 -10.88
C VAL A 384 10.48 5.31 -10.78
N THR A 385 10.83 4.12 -11.26
CA THR A 385 9.93 2.97 -11.23
C THR A 385 9.67 2.51 -9.79
N PRO A 386 8.41 2.25 -9.42
CA PRO A 386 8.06 1.81 -8.09
C PRO A 386 8.75 0.51 -7.68
N GLY A 387 9.40 0.50 -6.53
CA GLY A 387 9.99 -0.68 -5.92
C GLY A 387 10.98 -1.42 -6.81
N VAL A 388 10.68 -2.67 -7.07
CA VAL A 388 11.46 -3.60 -7.90
C VAL A 388 10.75 -3.98 -9.21
N ARG A 389 9.74 -3.23 -9.61
CA ARG A 389 9.00 -3.47 -10.85
C ARG A 389 9.87 -3.22 -12.08
N ILE A 390 9.47 -3.85 -13.17
CA ILE A 390 10.00 -3.52 -14.50
C ILE A 390 9.45 -2.15 -14.91
N LYS A 391 10.28 -1.32 -15.50
CA LYS A 391 9.87 -0.03 -16.05
C LYS A 391 8.84 -0.22 -17.17
N VAL A 392 7.85 0.66 -17.22
CA VAL A 392 6.86 0.67 -18.29
C VAL A 392 7.57 0.87 -19.65
N GLY A 393 7.25 0.02 -20.62
CA GLY A 393 7.89 -0.04 -21.93
C GLY A 393 9.00 -1.10 -22.05
N ASP A 394 9.57 -1.54 -20.92
CA ASP A 394 10.62 -2.57 -20.89
C ASP A 394 10.07 -3.98 -20.54
N GLU A 395 8.74 -4.11 -20.39
CA GLU A 395 8.13 -5.36 -19.96
C GLU A 395 8.32 -6.48 -21.00
N PRO A 396 8.57 -7.73 -20.57
CA PRO A 396 8.67 -8.88 -21.47
C PRO A 396 7.45 -9.02 -22.39
N GLU A 397 7.67 -9.49 -23.63
CA GLU A 397 6.57 -9.77 -24.56
C GLU A 397 5.63 -10.84 -24.02
N VAL A 398 6.20 -11.90 -23.47
CA VAL A 398 5.44 -13.02 -22.91
C VAL A 398 5.01 -12.69 -21.48
N PHE A 399 3.69 -12.74 -21.24
CA PHE A 399 3.12 -12.42 -19.92
C PHE A 399 3.69 -13.33 -18.82
N TYR A 400 3.85 -14.60 -19.09
CA TYR A 400 4.40 -15.56 -18.14
C TYR A 400 5.83 -15.21 -17.69
N ASP A 401 6.67 -14.69 -18.58
CA ASP A 401 8.03 -14.27 -18.22
C ASP A 401 8.01 -13.05 -17.28
N HIS A 402 7.05 -12.14 -17.46
CA HIS A 402 6.84 -11.03 -16.53
C HIS A 402 6.44 -11.56 -15.14
N ILE A 403 5.47 -12.48 -15.06
CA ILE A 403 5.05 -13.10 -13.77
C ILE A 403 6.21 -13.86 -13.11
N ARG A 404 7.03 -14.59 -13.87
CA ARG A 404 8.21 -15.26 -13.33
C ARG A 404 9.24 -14.28 -12.76
N HIS A 405 9.44 -13.15 -13.44
CA HIS A 405 10.31 -12.10 -12.95
C HIS A 405 9.76 -11.49 -11.66
N SER A 406 8.45 -11.17 -11.62
CA SER A 406 7.79 -10.69 -10.40
C SER A 406 7.99 -11.64 -9.23
N ALA A 407 7.68 -12.93 -9.39
CA ALA A 407 7.84 -13.92 -8.35
C ALA A 407 9.30 -14.04 -7.85
N ARG A 408 10.29 -13.95 -8.78
CA ARG A 408 11.72 -13.92 -8.43
C ARG A 408 12.05 -12.79 -7.47
N MET A 409 11.45 -11.61 -7.66
CA MET A 409 11.72 -10.43 -6.84
C MET A 409 10.82 -10.36 -5.60
N HIS A 410 9.58 -10.83 -5.67
CA HIS A 410 8.63 -10.80 -4.56
C HIS A 410 9.10 -11.57 -3.33
N ARG A 411 9.94 -12.58 -3.49
CA ARG A 411 10.45 -13.41 -2.38
C ARG A 411 11.18 -12.62 -1.29
N PHE A 412 11.76 -11.46 -1.62
CA PHE A 412 12.49 -10.62 -0.66
C PHE A 412 11.57 -9.78 0.25
N PHE A 413 10.30 -9.65 -0.08
CA PHE A 413 9.39 -8.72 0.58
C PHE A 413 8.34 -9.44 1.42
N ASN A 414 8.40 -9.30 2.73
CA ASN A 414 7.44 -9.87 3.66
C ASN A 414 6.38 -8.85 4.13
N ALA A 415 6.65 -7.53 4.02
CA ALA A 415 5.71 -6.49 4.39
C ALA A 415 4.94 -5.88 3.21
N GLY A 416 5.07 -6.48 2.01
CA GLY A 416 4.26 -6.11 0.85
C GLY A 416 5.06 -5.79 -0.40
N VAL A 417 4.57 -6.28 -1.51
CA VAL A 417 5.06 -6.10 -2.86
C VAL A 417 3.92 -6.41 -3.82
N SER A 418 3.91 -5.84 -5.01
CA SER A 418 2.86 -6.12 -6.00
C SER A 418 3.33 -5.81 -7.40
N ASP A 419 2.78 -6.52 -8.36
CA ASP A 419 2.76 -6.10 -9.77
C ASP A 419 1.35 -5.79 -10.26
N ILE A 420 1.26 -5.00 -11.34
CA ILE A 420 0.01 -4.45 -11.86
C ILE A 420 -0.09 -4.74 -13.34
N PHE A 421 -1.18 -5.38 -13.75
CA PHE A 421 -1.37 -5.79 -15.13
C PHE A 421 -2.69 -5.25 -15.70
N PRO A 422 -2.66 -4.34 -16.70
CA PRO A 422 -3.82 -4.08 -17.51
C PRO A 422 -4.12 -5.31 -18.36
N VAL A 423 -5.39 -5.71 -18.42
CA VAL A 423 -5.84 -6.84 -19.23
C VAL A 423 -6.76 -6.39 -20.33
N GLU A 424 -6.80 -7.15 -21.43
CA GLU A 424 -7.69 -6.86 -22.54
C GLU A 424 -9.16 -6.91 -22.12
N PRO A 425 -10.02 -6.03 -22.68
CA PRO A 425 -11.45 -6.03 -22.37
C PRO A 425 -12.15 -7.34 -22.68
N THR A 426 -11.66 -8.12 -23.62
CA THR A 426 -12.15 -9.44 -24.01
C THR A 426 -12.01 -10.49 -22.92
N ALA A 427 -11.08 -10.31 -21.98
CA ALA A 427 -10.92 -11.17 -20.80
C ALA A 427 -12.19 -11.30 -19.94
N LYS A 428 -13.08 -10.30 -20.01
CA LYS A 428 -14.41 -10.37 -19.34
C LYS A 428 -15.26 -11.54 -19.80
N SER A 429 -15.07 -11.99 -21.04
CA SER A 429 -15.80 -13.13 -21.61
C SER A 429 -15.26 -14.48 -21.17
N ASN A 430 -14.03 -14.51 -20.63
CA ASN A 430 -13.38 -15.73 -20.15
C ASN A 430 -12.67 -15.51 -18.81
N PRO A 431 -13.40 -15.31 -17.71
CA PRO A 431 -12.80 -15.07 -16.40
C PRO A 431 -12.01 -16.26 -15.86
N ASP A 432 -12.27 -17.47 -16.34
CA ASP A 432 -11.51 -18.67 -15.92
C ASP A 432 -10.04 -18.59 -16.37
N THR A 433 -9.74 -18.06 -17.55
CA THR A 433 -8.36 -17.84 -17.99
C THR A 433 -7.61 -16.89 -17.06
N VAL A 434 -8.28 -15.82 -16.60
CA VAL A 434 -7.67 -14.88 -15.64
C VAL A 434 -7.46 -15.54 -14.28
N LEU A 435 -8.41 -16.36 -13.83
CA LEU A 435 -8.27 -17.15 -12.59
C LEU A 435 -7.10 -18.13 -12.68
N ASP A 436 -6.93 -18.79 -13.82
CA ASP A 436 -5.79 -19.70 -14.05
C ASP A 436 -4.44 -18.97 -14.00
N VAL A 437 -4.38 -17.71 -14.49
CA VAL A 437 -3.18 -16.87 -14.34
C VAL A 437 -2.90 -16.57 -12.87
N VAL A 438 -3.91 -16.19 -12.08
CA VAL A 438 -3.76 -15.94 -10.64
C VAL A 438 -3.28 -17.20 -9.92
N LYS A 439 -3.89 -18.36 -10.20
CA LYS A 439 -3.47 -19.66 -9.64
C LYS A 439 -2.03 -19.99 -10.02
N GLY A 440 -1.67 -19.80 -11.29
CA GLY A 440 -0.32 -20.05 -11.81
C GLY A 440 0.75 -19.17 -11.17
N ALA A 441 0.46 -17.89 -11.03
CA ALA A 441 1.35 -16.94 -10.36
C ALA A 441 1.58 -17.32 -8.88
N PHE A 442 0.51 -17.64 -8.17
CA PHE A 442 0.61 -18.01 -6.75
C PHE A 442 1.25 -19.39 -6.52
N ALA A 443 1.18 -20.28 -7.51
CA ALA A 443 1.88 -21.56 -7.46
C ALA A 443 3.41 -21.43 -7.55
N ILE A 444 3.92 -20.31 -8.09
CA ILE A 444 5.36 -19.97 -8.15
C ILE A 444 5.75 -18.90 -7.11
N ASP A 445 4.95 -18.76 -6.05
CA ASP A 445 5.19 -17.86 -4.92
C ASP A 445 5.14 -16.37 -5.22
N ASP A 446 4.48 -15.95 -6.32
CA ASP A 446 4.08 -14.56 -6.47
C ASP A 446 3.18 -14.16 -5.30
N LYS A 447 3.39 -12.96 -4.74
CA LYS A 447 2.74 -12.58 -3.48
C LYS A 447 1.48 -11.78 -3.66
N TYR A 448 1.40 -10.98 -4.74
CA TYR A 448 0.27 -10.09 -4.90
C TYR A 448 0.09 -9.67 -6.36
N LEU A 449 -1.10 -9.81 -6.88
CA LEU A 449 -1.48 -9.42 -8.23
C LEU A 449 -2.58 -8.38 -8.23
N SER A 450 -2.37 -7.30 -8.97
CA SER A 450 -3.39 -6.31 -9.27
C SER A 450 -3.73 -6.32 -10.75
N LEU A 451 -5.00 -6.44 -11.07
CA LEU A 451 -5.49 -6.48 -12.45
C LEU A 451 -6.52 -5.36 -12.65
N TYR A 452 -6.60 -4.83 -13.86
CA TYR A 452 -7.67 -3.91 -14.27
C TYR A 452 -7.92 -4.00 -15.77
N SER A 453 -9.15 -3.72 -16.22
CA SER A 453 -9.47 -3.70 -17.66
C SER A 453 -8.83 -2.47 -18.32
N SER A 454 -8.07 -2.67 -19.41
CA SER A 454 -7.32 -1.60 -20.08
C SER A 454 -8.21 -0.45 -20.60
N ASN A 455 -9.51 -0.71 -20.87
CA ASN A 455 -10.49 0.28 -21.29
C ASN A 455 -11.42 0.76 -20.16
N GLY A 456 -11.19 0.35 -18.91
CA GLY A 456 -12.00 0.75 -17.74
C GLY A 456 -11.72 2.20 -17.34
N ASP A 457 -12.71 2.83 -16.68
CA ASP A 457 -12.51 4.13 -16.03
C ASP A 457 -11.63 4.02 -14.78
N LEU A 458 -11.79 2.93 -14.00
CA LEU A 458 -10.93 2.66 -12.86
C LEU A 458 -9.60 2.08 -13.31
N VAL A 459 -8.53 2.75 -12.93
CA VAL A 459 -7.15 2.33 -13.21
C VAL A 459 -6.36 2.21 -11.92
N ARG A 460 -5.44 1.26 -11.91
CA ARG A 460 -4.56 1.05 -10.78
C ARG A 460 -3.25 1.78 -10.99
N ILE A 461 -2.97 2.75 -10.14
CA ILE A 461 -1.74 3.55 -10.21
C ILE A 461 -0.58 2.77 -9.61
N THR A 462 -0.65 2.56 -8.31
CA THR A 462 0.25 1.70 -7.53
C THR A 462 -0.61 0.73 -6.71
N GLY A 463 -0.64 0.83 -5.39
CA GLY A 463 -1.56 0.09 -4.53
C GLY A 463 -2.98 0.66 -4.46
N PHE A 464 -3.28 1.74 -5.16
CA PHE A 464 -4.58 2.40 -5.12
C PHE A 464 -5.20 2.61 -6.50
N LEU A 465 -6.52 2.80 -6.50
CA LEU A 465 -7.34 3.05 -7.67
C LEU A 465 -7.65 4.53 -7.83
N VAL A 466 -7.75 4.96 -9.09
CA VAL A 466 -8.23 6.30 -9.46
C VAL A 466 -9.15 6.18 -10.66
N LYS A 467 -10.13 7.08 -10.78
CA LYS A 467 -10.97 7.23 -11.97
C LYS A 467 -10.25 8.09 -13.00
N ARG A 468 -10.13 7.61 -14.24
CA ARG A 468 -9.55 8.38 -15.35
C ARG A 468 -10.26 9.73 -15.52
N ALA A 469 -11.60 9.72 -15.45
CA ALA A 469 -12.40 10.94 -15.56
C ALA A 469 -12.07 11.97 -14.45
N GLU A 470 -11.69 11.53 -13.23
CA GLU A 470 -11.26 12.45 -12.17
C GLU A 470 -9.84 12.97 -12.41
N MET A 471 -8.91 12.12 -12.88
CA MET A 471 -7.57 12.58 -13.25
C MET A 471 -7.62 13.62 -14.38
N GLU A 472 -8.47 13.42 -15.39
CA GLU A 472 -8.66 14.36 -16.49
C GLU A 472 -9.20 15.70 -16.00
N LYS A 473 -10.21 15.71 -15.12
CA LYS A 473 -10.74 16.93 -14.49
C LYS A 473 -9.66 17.65 -13.69
N PHE A 474 -8.93 16.91 -12.86
CA PHE A 474 -7.85 17.47 -12.05
C PHE A 474 -6.76 18.10 -12.94
N ALA A 475 -6.37 17.44 -14.03
CA ALA A 475 -5.42 17.96 -15.02
C ALA A 475 -5.90 19.24 -15.70
N CYS A 476 -7.23 19.44 -15.81
CA CYS A 476 -7.85 20.69 -16.30
C CYS A 476 -7.99 21.79 -15.23
N GLY A 477 -7.50 21.55 -14.01
CA GLY A 477 -7.54 22.52 -12.90
C GLY A 477 -8.84 22.51 -12.09
N GLU A 478 -9.67 21.48 -12.24
CA GLU A 478 -10.90 21.31 -11.47
C GLU A 478 -10.64 20.54 -10.17
N ALA A 479 -11.37 20.89 -9.12
CA ALA A 479 -11.35 20.12 -7.87
C ALA A 479 -12.12 18.82 -8.02
N VAL A 480 -11.55 17.73 -7.50
CA VAL A 480 -12.15 16.39 -7.50
C VAL A 480 -12.31 15.87 -6.08
N LEU A 481 -13.16 14.86 -5.91
CA LEU A 481 -13.50 14.37 -4.57
C LEU A 481 -12.36 13.60 -3.90
N ALA A 482 -11.73 12.68 -4.64
CA ALA A 482 -10.69 11.81 -4.09
C ALA A 482 -9.34 12.54 -4.02
N ASP A 483 -8.76 12.62 -2.81
CA ASP A 483 -7.45 13.25 -2.56
C ASP A 483 -6.36 12.65 -3.44
N THR A 484 -6.42 11.32 -3.63
CA THR A 484 -5.43 10.55 -4.40
C THR A 484 -5.54 10.71 -5.92
N SER A 485 -6.52 11.45 -6.44
CA SER A 485 -6.56 11.78 -7.87
C SER A 485 -5.39 12.66 -8.30
N HIS A 486 -4.91 13.54 -7.41
CA HIS A 486 -3.69 14.33 -7.62
C HIS A 486 -2.46 13.43 -7.76
N ASP A 487 -2.23 12.55 -6.77
CA ASP A 487 -1.09 11.62 -6.81
C ASP A 487 -1.20 10.65 -7.98
N GLY A 488 -2.42 10.25 -8.30
CA GLY A 488 -2.73 9.38 -9.43
C GLY A 488 -2.36 10.02 -10.77
N GLU A 489 -2.75 11.26 -11.00
CA GLU A 489 -2.45 12.00 -12.23
C GLU A 489 -0.94 12.24 -12.39
N GLY A 490 -0.27 12.68 -11.31
CA GLY A 490 1.17 12.90 -11.32
C GLY A 490 1.95 11.61 -11.64
N ASN A 491 1.58 10.48 -11.01
CA ASN A 491 2.20 9.18 -11.32
C ASN A 491 1.87 8.68 -12.73
N TRP A 492 0.62 8.89 -13.18
CA TRP A 492 0.16 8.46 -14.51
C TRP A 492 1.04 9.05 -15.62
N ARG A 493 1.40 10.33 -15.49
CA ARG A 493 2.28 11.02 -16.43
C ARG A 493 3.75 10.72 -16.22
N ALA A 494 4.22 10.80 -14.97
CA ALA A 494 5.64 10.69 -14.66
C ALA A 494 6.25 9.32 -14.98
N ASN A 495 5.43 8.27 -15.00
CA ASN A 495 5.86 6.89 -15.22
C ASN A 495 5.20 6.25 -16.47
N ASP A 496 4.65 7.04 -17.38
CA ASP A 496 4.03 6.59 -18.64
C ASP A 496 3.04 5.42 -18.45
N LEU A 497 2.22 5.47 -17.37
CA LEU A 497 1.38 4.34 -16.98
C LEU A 497 0.30 3.98 -18.01
N ALA A 498 0.02 4.87 -18.96
CA ALA A 498 -0.84 4.60 -20.11
C ALA A 498 -0.25 3.55 -21.05
N ASP A 499 1.08 3.44 -21.09
CA ASP A 499 1.82 2.58 -22.00
C ASP A 499 2.15 1.20 -21.41
N ARG A 500 1.64 0.89 -20.20
CA ARG A 500 1.75 -0.45 -19.64
C ARG A 500 1.28 -1.49 -20.63
N LYS A 501 2.06 -2.54 -20.81
CA LYS A 501 1.74 -3.61 -21.73
C LYS A 501 0.47 -4.34 -21.32
N VAL A 502 -0.55 -4.29 -22.19
CA VAL A 502 -1.83 -4.98 -21.99
C VAL A 502 -1.62 -6.48 -22.12
N ARG A 503 -2.23 -7.25 -21.22
CA ARG A 503 -2.06 -8.70 -21.08
C ARG A 503 -3.36 -9.46 -21.33
N LEU A 504 -3.25 -10.75 -21.77
CA LEU A 504 -4.30 -11.73 -22.08
C LEU A 504 -5.04 -11.53 -23.40
#